data_20b33cac8f30f72af1c5c240b1860be9
#
_entry.id   20b33cac8f30f72af1c5c240b1860be9
#
_cell.length_a   1.000
_cell.length_b   1.000
_cell.length_c   1.000
_cell.angle_alpha   90.00
_cell.angle_beta   90.00
_cell.angle_gamma   90.00
#
_symmetry.space_group_name_H-M   'P 1'
#
loop_
_entity.id
_entity.type
_entity.pdbx_description
1 polymer ?
#
loop_
_entity_poly.entity_id
_entity_poly.type
_entity_poly.pdbx_seq_one_letter_code
_entity_poly.pdbx_strand_id
1 'polypeptide(L)'
;MSTETATPEVLWAQRSSSSDAAKNFVWLTISVPDVPKDDIKLDLKPTSLSFTGTSGTLKRKYHVVLDFFAEIDPAESKINHTAKNVEIKLQKKELKEEYWPRLLKDSKRLHFLKTDFDKWVDEDEQNEAPEEDFSQFGGMGGMPGMGGDFGGIDFSKLAGGGDMPDLGDDDAEDVDSGDDDEEVEEVPTTKA
;
A
#
# COMPACT_ATOMS: atom_id res chain seq x y z
N MET A 1 22.55 -6.80 24.48
CA MET A 1 21.58 -7.51 23.61
C MET A 1 21.74 -6.97 22.22
N SER A 2 22.17 -7.80 21.27
CA SER A 2 22.36 -7.40 19.87
C SER A 2 20.98 -7.19 19.25
N THR A 3 20.61 -5.97 18.96
CA THR A 3 19.40 -5.67 18.20
C THR A 3 19.64 -6.09 16.75
N GLU A 4 19.06 -7.19 16.37
CA GLU A 4 19.11 -7.66 14.98
C GLU A 4 18.52 -6.61 14.05
N THR A 5 19.29 -6.20 13.06
CA THR A 5 18.82 -5.24 12.05
C THR A 5 18.15 -6.02 10.93
N ALA A 6 16.88 -5.73 10.67
CA ALA A 6 16.10 -6.35 9.62
C ALA A 6 15.86 -5.38 8.46
N THR A 7 15.77 -5.92 7.25
CA THR A 7 15.32 -5.16 6.09
C THR A 7 13.79 -5.22 6.04
N PRO A 8 13.09 -4.09 6.04
CA PRO A 8 11.63 -4.07 5.93
C PRO A 8 11.17 -4.46 4.53
N GLU A 9 9.95 -4.95 4.42
CA GLU A 9 9.29 -5.09 3.11
C GLU A 9 8.96 -3.70 2.56
N VAL A 10 9.21 -3.55 1.27
CA VAL A 10 8.95 -2.32 0.54
C VAL A 10 8.02 -2.61 -0.63
N LEU A 11 6.88 -1.96 -0.66
CA LEU A 11 5.93 -2.01 -1.76
C LEU A 11 6.03 -0.72 -2.57
N TRP A 12 5.88 -0.80 -3.88
CA TRP A 12 5.92 0.37 -4.73
C TRP A 12 4.93 0.30 -5.89
N ALA A 13 4.42 1.45 -6.26
CA ALA A 13 3.62 1.68 -7.46
C ALA A 13 4.04 3.00 -8.11
N GLN A 14 3.56 3.31 -9.29
CA GLN A 14 3.89 4.55 -9.96
C GLN A 14 2.77 5.07 -10.86
N ARG A 15 2.85 6.33 -11.16
CA ARG A 15 2.17 7.02 -12.24
C ARG A 15 3.20 7.86 -12.98
N SER A 16 2.93 8.14 -14.22
CA SER A 16 3.78 8.99 -15.06
C SER A 16 2.93 9.96 -15.87
N SER A 17 3.43 11.15 -16.05
CA SER A 17 2.81 12.13 -16.90
C SER A 17 3.88 13.01 -17.54
N SER A 18 3.70 13.33 -18.82
CA SER A 18 4.53 14.27 -19.55
C SER A 18 4.11 15.73 -19.37
N SER A 19 2.91 15.97 -18.84
CA SER A 19 2.32 17.30 -18.74
C SER A 19 1.88 17.72 -17.34
N ASP A 20 1.56 16.75 -16.47
CA ASP A 20 1.05 17.01 -15.12
C ASP A 20 1.97 16.44 -14.05
N ALA A 21 2.66 17.32 -13.32
CA ALA A 21 3.54 16.93 -12.23
C ALA A 21 2.80 16.23 -11.10
N ALA A 22 1.53 16.57 -10.83
CA ALA A 22 0.76 15.94 -9.77
C ALA A 22 0.50 14.44 -10.04
N LYS A 23 0.47 14.05 -11.32
CA LYS A 23 0.31 12.67 -11.79
C LYS A 23 1.63 11.95 -12.12
N ASN A 24 2.76 12.55 -11.80
CA ASN A 24 4.10 12.03 -12.14
C ASN A 24 4.91 11.66 -10.90
N PHE A 25 4.58 10.52 -10.28
CA PHE A 25 5.12 10.13 -8.98
C PHE A 25 5.39 8.63 -8.84
N VAL A 26 6.16 8.29 -7.81
CA VAL A 26 6.31 6.93 -7.30
C VAL A 26 5.69 6.87 -5.91
N TRP A 27 4.84 5.90 -5.70
CA TRP A 27 4.30 5.54 -4.39
C TRP A 27 5.19 4.49 -3.76
N LEU A 28 5.61 4.72 -2.52
CA LEU A 28 6.48 3.83 -1.78
C LEU A 28 5.88 3.56 -0.40
N THR A 29 5.72 2.30 -0.04
CA THR A 29 5.23 1.88 1.27
C THR A 29 6.28 1.01 1.94
N ILE A 30 6.82 1.47 3.08
CA ILE A 30 7.78 0.73 3.90
C ILE A 30 7.03 0.12 5.07
N SER A 31 6.96 -1.20 5.13
CA SER A 31 6.24 -1.94 6.17
C SER A 31 7.07 -2.03 7.44
N VAL A 32 6.77 -1.16 8.41
CA VAL A 32 7.49 -1.06 9.69
C VAL A 32 6.48 -0.86 10.82
N PRO A 33 5.95 -1.93 11.39
CA PRO A 33 4.93 -1.84 12.41
C PRO A 33 5.48 -1.21 13.69
N ASP A 34 4.70 -0.31 14.27
CA ASP A 34 4.90 0.29 15.58
C ASP A 34 6.29 0.94 15.77
N VAL A 35 6.70 1.71 14.76
CA VAL A 35 7.89 2.56 14.87
C VAL A 35 7.45 3.98 15.26
N PRO A 36 7.85 4.48 16.45
CA PRO A 36 7.53 5.84 16.86
C PRO A 36 8.14 6.89 15.91
N LYS A 37 7.47 8.03 15.77
CA LYS A 37 7.96 9.13 14.92
C LYS A 37 9.35 9.62 15.31
N ASP A 38 9.65 9.61 16.60
CA ASP A 38 10.94 10.07 17.15
C ASP A 38 12.11 9.11 16.86
N ASP A 39 11.80 7.84 16.59
CA ASP A 39 12.80 6.81 16.27
C ASP A 39 13.00 6.63 14.76
N ILE A 40 12.27 7.37 13.93
CA ILE A 40 12.44 7.35 12.49
C ILE A 40 13.56 8.31 12.07
N LYS A 41 14.49 7.77 11.31
CA LYS A 41 15.48 8.54 10.54
C LYS A 41 15.26 8.23 9.08
N LEU A 42 14.75 9.21 8.35
CA LEU A 42 14.52 9.15 6.93
C LEU A 42 15.32 10.25 6.24
N ASP A 43 16.26 9.84 5.41
CA ASP A 43 17.09 10.74 4.59
C ASP A 43 16.70 10.53 3.13
N LEU A 44 16.01 11.51 2.56
CA LEU A 44 15.54 11.50 1.18
C LEU A 44 16.41 12.43 0.35
N LYS A 45 17.08 11.86 -0.63
CA LYS A 45 17.94 12.56 -1.60
C LYS A 45 17.37 12.42 -3.02
N PRO A 46 17.79 13.24 -3.98
CA PRO A 46 17.29 13.15 -5.34
C PRO A 46 17.43 11.78 -6.00
N THR A 47 18.42 10.99 -5.62
CA THR A 47 18.74 9.69 -6.22
C THR A 47 18.63 8.53 -5.25
N SER A 48 18.36 8.77 -3.96
CA SER A 48 18.36 7.71 -2.96
C SER A 48 17.48 8.03 -1.75
N LEU A 49 17.02 6.98 -1.08
CA LEU A 49 16.34 7.04 0.20
C LEU A 49 17.07 6.14 1.19
N SER A 50 17.32 6.64 2.39
CA SER A 50 17.78 5.84 3.52
C SER A 50 16.75 5.91 4.65
N PHE A 51 16.30 4.76 5.10
CA PHE A 51 15.36 4.64 6.22
C PHE A 51 15.98 3.84 7.35
N THR A 52 15.80 4.31 8.57
CA THR A 52 16.13 3.59 9.80
C THR A 52 15.05 3.86 10.83
N GLY A 53 14.56 2.81 11.50
CA GLY A 53 13.57 2.94 12.56
C GLY A 53 13.63 1.74 13.50
N THR A 54 13.13 1.90 14.72
CA THR A 54 13.08 0.81 15.71
C THR A 54 11.64 0.60 16.15
N SER A 55 11.11 -0.61 15.97
CA SER A 55 9.77 -0.98 16.43
C SER A 55 9.73 -1.00 17.96
N GLY A 56 8.79 -0.29 18.53
CA GLY A 56 8.55 -0.22 19.97
C GLY A 56 8.11 -1.57 20.54
N THR A 57 7.24 -2.29 19.85
CA THR A 57 6.69 -3.58 20.27
C THR A 57 7.65 -4.73 19.99
N LEU A 58 8.16 -4.81 18.75
CA LEU A 58 9.01 -5.93 18.34
C LEU A 58 10.46 -5.80 18.80
N LYS A 59 10.87 -4.63 19.31
CA LYS A 59 12.26 -4.31 19.70
C LYS A 59 13.27 -4.62 18.58
N ARG A 60 12.84 -4.51 17.34
CA ARG A 60 13.61 -4.80 16.14
C ARG A 60 13.98 -3.49 15.43
N LYS A 61 15.23 -3.38 15.04
CA LYS A 61 15.72 -2.26 14.23
C LYS A 61 15.51 -2.59 12.75
N TYR A 62 14.91 -1.65 12.03
CA TYR A 62 14.75 -1.72 10.58
C TYR A 62 15.73 -0.76 9.90
N HIS A 63 16.30 -1.22 8.79
CA HIS A 63 17.15 -0.38 7.95
C HIS A 63 17.03 -0.80 6.50
N VAL A 64 16.85 0.18 5.62
CA VAL A 64 16.85 -0.01 4.16
C VAL A 64 17.44 1.21 3.46
N VAL A 65 18.20 0.95 2.41
CA VAL A 65 18.71 1.97 1.48
C VAL A 65 18.23 1.61 0.08
N LEU A 66 17.66 2.58 -0.61
CA LEU A 66 17.13 2.44 -1.96
C LEU A 66 17.79 3.48 -2.85
N ASP A 67 18.53 3.03 -3.87
CA ASP A 67 19.06 3.90 -4.92
C ASP A 67 18.08 3.88 -6.10
N PHE A 68 17.49 5.02 -6.41
CA PHE A 68 16.42 5.12 -7.41
C PHE A 68 16.92 4.99 -8.84
N PHE A 69 16.06 4.50 -9.70
CA PHE A 69 16.30 4.39 -11.13
C PHE A 69 16.59 5.74 -11.80
N ALA A 70 15.81 6.76 -11.42
CA ALA A 70 15.97 8.13 -11.89
C ALA A 70 15.79 9.13 -10.75
N GLU A 71 15.99 10.41 -11.02
CA GLU A 71 15.92 11.46 -10.01
C GLU A 71 14.49 11.79 -9.60
N ILE A 72 14.31 12.04 -8.32
CA ILE A 72 13.09 12.56 -7.70
C ILE A 72 13.33 13.97 -7.17
N ASP A 73 12.26 14.71 -6.90
CA ASP A 73 12.30 15.98 -6.19
C ASP A 73 11.93 15.76 -4.71
N PRO A 74 12.91 15.84 -3.78
CA PRO A 74 12.65 15.67 -2.37
C PRO A 74 11.75 16.76 -1.76
N ALA A 75 11.78 17.97 -2.33
CA ALA A 75 11.01 19.11 -1.81
C ALA A 75 9.50 18.96 -2.09
N GLU A 76 9.16 18.38 -3.23
CA GLU A 76 7.77 18.12 -3.62
C GLU A 76 7.28 16.73 -3.18
N SER A 77 8.16 15.92 -2.61
CA SER A 77 7.81 14.59 -2.10
C SER A 77 7.12 14.70 -0.73
N LYS A 78 6.17 13.80 -0.48
CA LYS A 78 5.38 13.80 0.75
C LYS A 78 5.57 12.50 1.51
N ILE A 79 5.65 12.60 2.84
CA ILE A 79 5.85 11.47 3.73
C ILE A 79 4.68 11.41 4.70
N ASN A 80 4.04 10.25 4.77
CA ASN A 80 3.00 9.94 5.74
C ASN A 80 3.44 8.76 6.61
N HIS A 81 3.44 8.96 7.91
CA HIS A 81 3.78 7.91 8.87
C HIS A 81 2.53 7.44 9.60
N THR A 82 2.28 6.15 9.50
CA THR A 82 1.20 5.45 10.19
C THR A 82 1.75 4.46 11.23
N ALA A 83 0.90 3.90 12.06
CA ALA A 83 1.30 2.87 13.02
C ALA A 83 1.78 1.55 12.37
N LYS A 84 1.47 1.32 11.10
CA LYS A 84 1.79 0.08 10.38
C LYS A 84 2.95 0.24 9.39
N ASN A 85 3.06 1.43 8.79
CA ASN A 85 3.95 1.67 7.66
C ASN A 85 4.35 3.14 7.56
N VAL A 86 5.34 3.39 6.75
CA VAL A 86 5.70 4.72 6.27
C VAL A 86 5.40 4.77 4.78
N GLU A 87 4.48 5.63 4.39
CA GLU A 87 4.09 5.86 3.01
C GLU A 87 4.76 7.12 2.48
N ILE A 88 5.31 7.04 1.30
CA ILE A 88 6.04 8.15 0.70
C ILE A 88 5.57 8.31 -0.74
N LYS A 89 5.07 9.50 -1.07
CA LYS A 89 4.83 9.91 -2.44
C LYS A 89 6.08 10.64 -2.94
N LEU A 90 6.87 9.98 -3.76
CA LEU A 90 8.06 10.54 -4.36
C LEU A 90 7.70 11.25 -5.66
N GLN A 91 7.99 12.53 -5.74
CA GLN A 91 7.77 13.30 -6.97
C GLN A 91 8.88 13.00 -7.97
N LYS A 92 8.56 12.45 -9.15
CA LYS A 92 9.54 12.29 -10.22
C LYS A 92 9.98 13.65 -10.73
N LYS A 93 11.27 13.85 -10.91
CA LYS A 93 11.83 15.12 -11.38
C LYS A 93 11.59 15.34 -12.87
N GLU A 94 11.72 14.28 -13.66
CA GLU A 94 11.54 14.32 -15.10
C GLU A 94 10.07 14.02 -15.46
N LEU A 95 9.47 14.91 -16.22
CA LEU A 95 8.12 14.72 -16.78
C LEU A 95 8.23 13.84 -18.02
N LYS A 96 7.82 12.59 -17.88
CA LYS A 96 7.74 11.60 -18.96
C LYS A 96 6.46 10.78 -18.79
N GLU A 97 5.93 10.30 -19.89
CA GLU A 97 4.75 9.46 -19.91
C GLU A 97 5.10 8.00 -19.60
N GLU A 98 6.30 7.58 -20.01
CA GLU A 98 6.76 6.21 -19.80
C GLU A 98 7.02 5.92 -18.33
N TYR A 99 6.66 4.71 -17.92
CA TYR A 99 6.95 4.20 -16.59
C TYR A 99 8.44 3.91 -16.38
N TRP A 100 8.90 4.03 -15.15
CA TRP A 100 10.19 3.48 -14.78
C TRP A 100 10.15 1.97 -14.93
N PRO A 101 11.11 1.34 -15.62
CA PRO A 101 11.12 -0.11 -15.80
C PRO A 101 11.35 -0.86 -14.48
N ARG A 102 11.84 -0.15 -13.47
CA ARG A 102 12.08 -0.64 -12.12
C ARG A 102 12.26 0.54 -11.16
N LEU A 103 12.07 0.29 -9.87
CA LEU A 103 12.27 1.33 -8.84
C LEU A 103 13.74 1.69 -8.66
N LEU A 104 14.61 0.67 -8.66
CA LEU A 104 16.02 0.84 -8.31
C LEU A 104 16.92 0.97 -9.55
N LYS A 105 18.02 1.66 -9.36
CA LYS A 105 19.08 1.78 -10.36
C LYS A 105 19.67 0.42 -10.73
N ASP A 106 19.89 -0.42 -9.70
CA ASP A 106 20.39 -1.79 -9.90
C ASP A 106 19.27 -2.70 -10.43
N SER A 107 19.58 -3.57 -11.38
CA SER A 107 18.63 -4.53 -11.97
C SER A 107 18.45 -5.80 -11.13
N LYS A 108 19.15 -5.93 -10.01
CA LYS A 108 19.03 -7.09 -9.12
C LYS A 108 17.63 -7.19 -8.54
N ARG A 109 17.06 -8.39 -8.62
CA ARG A 109 15.79 -8.67 -7.98
C ARG A 109 16.00 -8.83 -6.47
N LEU A 110 15.35 -7.94 -5.71
CA LEU A 110 15.39 -7.96 -4.25
C LEU A 110 14.06 -8.52 -3.72
N HIS A 111 14.12 -9.55 -2.87
CA HIS A 111 12.92 -10.22 -2.36
C HIS A 111 12.10 -9.37 -1.36
N PHE A 112 12.69 -8.33 -0.79
CA PHE A 112 11.97 -7.39 0.08
C PHE A 112 11.25 -6.28 -0.70
N LEU A 113 11.54 -6.11 -2.00
CA LEU A 113 10.92 -5.11 -2.86
C LEU A 113 9.87 -5.76 -3.77
N LYS A 114 8.63 -5.32 -3.65
CA LYS A 114 7.48 -5.86 -4.38
C LYS A 114 6.65 -4.74 -4.99
N THR A 115 5.86 -5.08 -6.00
CA THR A 115 4.86 -4.18 -6.56
C THR A 115 3.66 -4.07 -5.61
N ASP A 116 3.19 -2.86 -5.39
CA ASP A 116 1.95 -2.58 -4.66
C ASP A 116 0.77 -2.70 -5.64
N PHE A 117 0.19 -3.90 -5.71
CA PHE A 117 -0.90 -4.17 -6.65
C PHE A 117 -2.20 -3.43 -6.29
N ASP A 118 -2.37 -3.00 -5.06
CA ASP A 118 -3.54 -2.22 -4.64
C ASP A 118 -3.51 -0.80 -5.23
N LYS A 119 -2.30 -0.29 -5.49
CA LYS A 119 -2.06 1.06 -6.04
C LYS A 119 -1.54 1.03 -7.49
N TRP A 120 -1.24 -0.15 -8.01
CA TRP A 120 -0.70 -0.29 -9.37
C TRP A 120 -1.81 -0.05 -10.39
N VAL A 121 -1.47 0.73 -11.40
CA VAL A 121 -2.26 0.87 -12.62
C VAL A 121 -1.32 0.71 -13.79
N ASP A 122 -1.76 0.00 -14.81
CA ASP A 122 -0.98 -0.20 -16.01
C ASP A 122 -0.78 1.12 -16.77
N GLU A 123 0.33 1.20 -17.50
CA GLU A 123 0.74 2.44 -18.20
C GLU A 123 -0.34 2.92 -19.18
N ASP A 124 -1.01 1.98 -19.86
CA ASP A 124 -2.06 2.27 -20.83
C ASP A 124 -3.35 2.77 -20.17
N GLU A 125 -3.61 2.37 -18.91
CA GLU A 125 -4.83 2.68 -18.17
C GLU A 125 -4.67 3.86 -17.20
N GLN A 126 -3.47 4.41 -17.04
CA GLN A 126 -3.19 5.43 -16.02
C GLN A 126 -4.02 6.72 -16.18
N ASN A 127 -4.44 7.05 -17.39
CA ASN A 127 -5.25 8.25 -17.67
C ASN A 127 -6.73 8.06 -17.33
N GLU A 128 -7.21 6.81 -17.28
CA GLU A 128 -8.59 6.44 -16.96
C GLU A 128 -8.76 6.07 -15.48
N ALA A 129 -7.64 5.84 -14.76
CA ALA A 129 -7.67 5.49 -13.36
C ALA A 129 -8.24 6.63 -12.50
N PRO A 130 -9.02 6.32 -11.46
CA PRO A 130 -9.49 7.31 -10.50
C PRO A 130 -8.33 8.10 -9.91
N GLU A 131 -8.54 9.39 -9.71
CA GLU A 131 -7.58 10.20 -8.97
C GLU A 131 -7.45 9.65 -7.54
N GLU A 132 -6.23 9.33 -7.12
CA GLU A 132 -6.02 8.89 -5.75
C GLU A 132 -6.26 10.05 -4.80
N ASP A 133 -7.05 9.81 -3.76
CA ASP A 133 -7.34 10.81 -2.73
C ASP A 133 -6.10 11.02 -1.84
N PHE A 134 -5.38 12.07 -2.12
CA PHE A 134 -4.21 12.49 -1.35
C PHE A 134 -4.58 13.33 -0.11
N SER A 135 -5.84 13.41 0.27
CA SER A 135 -6.30 14.18 1.44
C SER A 135 -5.63 13.75 2.74
N GLN A 136 -5.23 12.47 2.83
CA GLN A 136 -4.49 11.94 3.98
C GLN A 136 -3.08 12.54 4.12
N PHE A 137 -2.48 13.03 3.05
CA PHE A 137 -1.17 13.68 3.08
C PHE A 137 -1.24 15.18 3.37
N GLY A 138 -2.43 15.80 3.28
CA GLY A 138 -2.65 17.23 3.51
C GLY A 138 -3.29 17.57 4.85
N GLY A 139 -3.72 16.60 5.62
CA GLY A 139 -4.62 16.79 6.76
C GLY A 139 -3.97 17.00 8.12
N MET A 140 -2.99 17.89 8.25
CA MET A 140 -2.58 18.38 9.57
C MET A 140 -2.58 19.92 9.61
N GLY A 141 -3.62 20.54 9.12
CA GLY A 141 -3.82 21.97 9.15
C GLY A 141 -5.27 22.34 9.03
N GLY A 142 -5.95 22.39 10.17
CA GLY A 142 -7.13 23.23 10.38
C GLY A 142 -8.33 23.01 9.49
N MET A 143 -9.30 22.26 9.95
CA MET A 143 -10.68 22.49 9.53
C MET A 143 -11.49 23.07 10.70
N PRO A 144 -11.91 24.34 10.62
CA PRO A 144 -13.12 24.76 11.27
C PRO A 144 -14.29 24.58 10.28
N GLY A 145 -15.19 23.67 10.61
CA GLY A 145 -16.58 23.76 10.19
C GLY A 145 -16.87 23.57 8.70
N MET A 146 -17.19 22.34 8.33
CA MET A 146 -18.08 22.11 7.21
C MET A 146 -19.05 21.01 7.60
N GLY A 147 -20.11 21.40 8.31
CA GLY A 147 -21.36 20.68 8.29
C GLY A 147 -21.95 20.86 6.92
N GLY A 148 -22.34 19.82 6.27
CA GLY A 148 -23.13 20.02 5.07
C GLY A 148 -23.15 18.80 4.18
N ASP A 149 -24.29 18.20 4.20
CA ASP A 149 -24.92 17.52 3.10
C ASP A 149 -24.35 16.16 2.67
N PHE A 150 -24.49 15.21 3.57
CA PHE A 150 -24.72 13.83 3.14
C PHE A 150 -26.13 13.74 2.57
N GLY A 151 -26.27 13.93 1.27
CA GLY A 151 -27.52 13.97 0.55
C GLY A 151 -28.49 12.88 0.96
N GLY A 152 -29.49 13.26 1.73
CA GLY A 152 -30.78 12.58 1.77
C GLY A 152 -30.93 11.33 2.59
N ILE A 153 -29.98 10.94 3.46
CA ILE A 153 -30.21 9.85 4.41
C ILE A 153 -30.60 10.44 5.76
N ASP A 154 -31.89 10.50 6.01
CA ASP A 154 -32.47 10.92 7.27
C ASP A 154 -32.34 9.81 8.32
N PHE A 155 -31.27 9.88 9.10
CA PHE A 155 -30.96 8.91 10.17
C PHE A 155 -31.98 8.95 11.31
N SER A 156 -32.81 9.98 11.39
CA SER A 156 -33.86 10.08 12.43
C SER A 156 -35.02 9.11 12.20
N LYS A 157 -35.16 8.59 11.01
CA LYS A 157 -36.15 7.54 10.70
C LYS A 157 -35.69 6.12 11.06
N LEU A 158 -34.42 5.93 11.34
CA LEU A 158 -33.89 4.61 11.73
C LEU A 158 -33.94 4.37 13.25
N ALA A 159 -34.13 5.43 14.05
CA ALA A 159 -34.17 5.34 15.52
C ALA A 159 -35.58 5.35 16.12
N GLY A 160 -36.62 5.35 15.30
CA GLY A 160 -38.02 5.46 15.74
C GLY A 160 -38.88 4.31 15.27
N GLY A 161 -38.96 3.26 16.06
CA GLY A 161 -40.15 2.43 16.19
C GLY A 161 -40.47 1.39 15.14
N GLY A 162 -40.30 0.14 15.53
CA GLY A 162 -41.29 -0.92 15.41
C GLY A 162 -41.70 -1.36 14.01
N ASP A 163 -41.30 -2.47 13.72
CA ASP A 163 -41.94 -3.59 13.07
C ASP A 163 -40.89 -4.39 12.30
N MET A 164 -40.37 -5.41 12.93
CA MET A 164 -39.66 -6.46 12.21
C MET A 164 -40.71 -7.37 11.60
N PRO A 165 -40.75 -7.55 10.28
CA PRO A 165 -41.48 -8.69 9.73
C PRO A 165 -40.73 -9.96 10.15
N ASP A 166 -41.50 -10.79 10.84
CA ASP A 166 -41.24 -12.19 11.15
C ASP A 166 -40.78 -12.92 9.87
N LEU A 167 -39.52 -13.23 9.76
CA LEU A 167 -39.02 -14.18 8.78
C LEU A 167 -39.12 -15.55 9.39
N GLY A 168 -40.26 -16.18 9.06
CA GLY A 168 -40.58 -17.54 9.37
C GLY A 168 -39.42 -18.49 9.12
N ASP A 169 -39.25 -19.32 10.10
CA ASP A 169 -38.61 -20.62 10.15
C ASP A 169 -39.05 -21.46 8.93
N ASP A 170 -38.15 -21.76 8.03
CA ASP A 170 -38.37 -22.75 6.99
C ASP A 170 -37.13 -23.66 6.90
N ASP A 171 -37.38 -24.78 7.53
CA ASP A 171 -36.94 -26.16 7.34
C ASP A 171 -35.60 -26.44 6.69
N ALA A 172 -34.79 -27.08 7.52
CA ALA A 172 -33.64 -27.89 7.16
C ALA A 172 -34.03 -29.01 6.19
N GLU A 173 -33.42 -29.09 5.05
CA GLU A 173 -33.25 -30.37 4.36
C GLU A 173 -31.77 -30.68 4.18
N ASP A 174 -31.40 -31.69 4.89
CA ASP A 174 -30.27 -32.58 4.88
C ASP A 174 -30.05 -33.12 3.45
N VAL A 175 -28.90 -32.90 2.88
CA VAL A 175 -28.39 -33.69 1.74
C VAL A 175 -26.98 -34.19 2.06
N ASP A 176 -27.03 -35.38 2.51
CA ASP A 176 -26.16 -36.54 2.49
C ASP A 176 -25.09 -36.54 1.37
N SER A 177 -23.89 -36.82 1.86
CA SER A 177 -22.77 -37.61 1.33
C SER A 177 -22.46 -37.63 -0.16
N GLY A 178 -21.24 -37.38 -0.46
CA GLY A 178 -20.49 -37.78 -1.64
C GLY A 178 -19.02 -37.89 -1.34
N ASP A 179 -18.67 -39.02 -0.72
CA ASP A 179 -17.34 -39.60 -0.64
C ASP A 179 -16.90 -39.92 -2.08
N ASP A 180 -15.84 -39.35 -2.57
CA ASP A 180 -15.21 -39.80 -3.81
C ASP A 180 -13.68 -39.80 -3.61
N ASP A 181 -13.19 -40.99 -3.24
CA ASP A 181 -11.82 -41.41 -3.28
C ASP A 181 -11.29 -41.36 -4.72
N GLU A 182 -10.35 -40.48 -5.03
CA GLU A 182 -9.51 -40.63 -6.21
C GLU A 182 -8.07 -40.97 -5.85
N GLU A 183 -7.75 -42.19 -6.20
CA GLU A 183 -6.48 -42.88 -6.19
C GLU A 183 -5.33 -42.04 -6.74
N VAL A 184 -4.24 -42.04 -5.99
CA VAL A 184 -2.95 -41.48 -6.42
C VAL A 184 -2.20 -42.54 -7.22
N GLU A 185 -2.11 -42.40 -8.52
CA GLU A 185 -1.22 -43.23 -9.36
C GLU A 185 0.25 -42.84 -9.15
N GLU A 186 1.01 -43.78 -8.64
CA GLU A 186 2.46 -43.76 -8.61
C GLU A 186 3.07 -43.92 -9.99
N VAL A 187 3.93 -43.01 -10.42
CA VAL A 187 4.77 -43.14 -11.62
C VAL A 187 6.12 -43.73 -11.27
N PRO A 188 6.56 -44.82 -11.90
CA PRO A 188 7.81 -45.47 -11.52
C PRO A 188 9.02 -44.75 -12.11
N THR A 189 9.99 -44.52 -11.26
CA THR A 189 11.35 -44.08 -11.61
C THR A 189 12.09 -45.17 -12.38
N THR A 190 12.48 -44.89 -13.61
CA THR A 190 13.42 -45.73 -14.33
C THR A 190 14.83 -45.16 -14.24
N LYS A 191 15.69 -45.99 -13.67
CA LYS A 191 17.13 -45.84 -13.58
C LYS A 191 17.79 -46.36 -14.86
N ALA A 192 18.60 -45.60 -15.49
CA ALA A 192 19.79 -46.09 -16.26
C ALA A 192 20.78 -44.93 -16.44
#